data_24971616100715c7a8ba28dac6636f3b
#
_entry.id   24971616100715c7a8ba28dac6636f3b
#
_cell.length_a   1.000
_cell.length_b   1.000
_cell.length_c   1.000
_cell.angle_alpha   90.00
_cell.angle_beta   90.00
_cell.angle_gamma   90.00
#
_symmetry.space_group_name_H-M   'P 1'
#
loop_
_entity.id
_entity.type
_entity.pdbx_description
1 polymer ?
#
loop_
_entity_poly.entity_id
_entity_poly.type
_entity_poly.pdbx_seq_one_letter_code
_entity_poly.pdbx_strand_id
1 'polypeptide(L)'
;MTHPFRFGVQLATLPPADWAERLRRIEAWGYDSVFWPDHFGPQWEPVAALAAAAAVTTRLKVGSLVYGIDYRHPIVLAKAAATIQLLSGGRHEFGIGAGWMESDYREAGMTYDRAGLRIERLEEAIRIIRDTWRQDKTSFEGRHYRVKDAQAAVLPRPVPPRILIGGGGPKVLAVAGRHADIVGVNPKVAEGRVTAAAMQDATAERTLEKVRWVREAAAAAGRDPNALEWNALVFVAAVSDDPKPLREMLAKNGGMTLEQVAACPLYLTGTASEIRETLEKRREAFGISYIVIQGHDEKSLASFAEQVATKLAGR
;
A
#
# COMPACT_ATOMS: atom_id res chain seq x y z
N MET A 1 -19.29 -10.07 -0.38
CA MET A 1 -18.44 -11.14 0.24
C MET A 1 -17.23 -10.45 0.84
N THR A 2 -16.80 -10.85 2.03
CA THR A 2 -15.56 -10.35 2.65
C THR A 2 -14.38 -11.12 2.07
N HIS A 3 -13.33 -10.41 1.67
CA HIS A 3 -12.08 -11.06 1.25
C HIS A 3 -11.42 -11.81 2.42
N PRO A 4 -10.73 -12.93 2.18
CA PRO A 4 -9.97 -13.62 3.21
C PRO A 4 -8.81 -12.76 3.72
N PHE A 5 -8.37 -13.00 4.96
CA PHE A 5 -7.23 -12.29 5.50
C PHE A 5 -5.94 -12.62 4.74
N ARG A 6 -5.19 -11.58 4.41
CA ARG A 6 -3.81 -11.63 3.88
C ARG A 6 -2.91 -10.73 4.69
N PHE A 7 -1.67 -11.14 4.89
CA PHE A 7 -0.69 -10.40 5.67
C PHE A 7 0.57 -10.14 4.85
N GLY A 8 1.01 -8.89 4.84
CA GLY A 8 2.24 -8.46 4.17
C GLY A 8 3.17 -7.69 5.10
N VAL A 9 4.38 -7.45 4.63
CA VAL A 9 5.40 -6.66 5.32
C VAL A 9 5.86 -5.53 4.41
N GLN A 10 5.92 -4.29 4.94
CA GLN A 10 6.60 -3.19 4.27
C GLN A 10 8.01 -3.03 4.84
N LEU A 11 9.01 -3.07 3.98
CA LEU A 11 10.43 -2.91 4.31
C LEU A 11 10.94 -1.60 3.70
N ALA A 12 11.86 -0.92 4.39
CA ALA A 12 12.56 0.24 3.84
C ALA A 12 13.95 -0.14 3.33
N THR A 13 14.69 -0.86 4.15
CA THR A 13 16.03 -1.37 3.87
C THR A 13 16.17 -2.80 4.35
N LEU A 14 17.18 -3.49 3.86
CA LEU A 14 17.63 -4.79 4.37
C LEU A 14 19.15 -4.79 4.56
N PRO A 15 19.69 -5.58 5.49
CA PRO A 15 21.13 -5.75 5.61
C PRO A 15 21.74 -6.26 4.30
N PRO A 16 22.81 -5.66 3.77
CA PRO A 16 23.37 -6.07 2.47
C PRO A 16 23.88 -7.52 2.43
N ALA A 17 24.31 -8.06 3.57
CA ALA A 17 24.92 -9.38 3.64
C ALA A 17 23.90 -10.54 3.55
N ASP A 18 22.66 -10.35 4.03
CA ASP A 18 21.67 -11.42 4.19
C ASP A 18 20.27 -11.09 3.66
N TRP A 19 20.13 -10.05 2.86
CA TRP A 19 18.83 -9.57 2.36
C TRP A 19 17.98 -10.67 1.70
N ALA A 20 18.60 -11.53 0.89
CA ALA A 20 17.89 -12.60 0.20
C ALA A 20 17.38 -13.67 1.17
N GLU A 21 18.20 -14.03 2.17
CA GLU A 21 17.82 -14.99 3.20
C GLU A 21 16.69 -14.43 4.07
N ARG A 22 16.75 -13.14 4.37
CA ARG A 22 15.70 -12.46 5.13
C ARG A 22 14.35 -12.47 4.40
N LEU A 23 14.34 -12.27 3.09
CA LEU A 23 13.13 -12.39 2.28
C LEU A 23 12.58 -13.83 2.27
N ARG A 24 13.44 -14.83 2.17
CA ARG A 24 13.03 -16.24 2.28
C ARG A 24 12.46 -16.57 3.66
N ARG A 25 13.01 -16.01 4.74
CA ARG A 25 12.44 -16.16 6.09
C ARG A 25 11.06 -15.54 6.19
N ILE A 26 10.85 -14.33 5.66
CA ILE A 26 9.53 -13.68 5.59
C ILE A 26 8.52 -14.57 4.84
N GLU A 27 8.92 -15.14 3.71
CA GLU A 27 8.12 -16.11 2.97
C GLU A 27 7.82 -17.37 3.78
N ALA A 28 8.80 -17.90 4.48
CA ALA A 28 8.67 -19.09 5.32
C ALA A 28 7.75 -18.89 6.52
N TRP A 29 7.73 -17.69 7.09
CA TRP A 29 6.79 -17.33 8.17
C TRP A 29 5.33 -17.23 7.70
N GLY A 30 5.06 -17.32 6.39
CA GLY A 30 3.70 -17.36 5.84
C GLY A 30 3.13 -15.97 5.50
N TYR A 31 3.96 -14.95 5.41
CA TYR A 31 3.52 -13.68 4.83
C TYR A 31 3.18 -13.85 3.35
N ASP A 32 2.12 -13.19 2.90
CA ASP A 32 1.63 -13.22 1.52
C ASP A 32 2.42 -12.27 0.61
N SER A 33 2.93 -11.17 1.16
CA SER A 33 3.54 -10.11 0.35
C SER A 33 4.63 -9.34 1.07
N VAL A 34 5.53 -8.76 0.27
CA VAL A 34 6.52 -7.77 0.71
C VAL A 34 6.43 -6.51 -0.13
N PHE A 35 6.54 -5.35 0.52
CA PHE A 35 6.45 -4.04 -0.10
C PHE A 35 7.66 -3.17 0.21
N TRP A 36 7.99 -2.28 -0.73
CA TRP A 36 8.86 -1.13 -0.49
C TRP A 36 8.09 0.18 -0.71
N PRO A 37 8.28 1.19 0.15
CA PRO A 37 7.83 2.54 -0.14
C PRO A 37 8.71 3.17 -1.23
N ASP A 38 8.26 4.29 -1.78
CA ASP A 38 8.96 5.02 -2.84
C ASP A 38 9.27 6.43 -2.34
N HIS A 39 10.31 6.55 -1.50
CA HIS A 39 10.81 7.80 -0.95
C HIS A 39 12.30 7.96 -1.24
N PHE A 40 12.80 9.20 -1.22
CA PHE A 40 14.21 9.52 -1.51
C PHE A 40 15.14 9.47 -0.29
N GLY A 41 14.58 9.19 0.90
CA GLY A 41 15.38 8.97 2.10
C GLY A 41 16.25 7.70 2.03
N PRO A 42 16.87 7.27 3.15
CA PRO A 42 17.75 6.10 3.19
C PRO A 42 16.96 4.79 3.05
N GLN A 43 16.38 4.58 1.87
CA GLN A 43 15.55 3.44 1.50
C GLN A 43 16.06 2.84 0.20
N TRP A 44 15.76 1.58 -0.04
CA TRP A 44 16.06 0.96 -1.33
C TRP A 44 15.08 1.45 -2.40
N GLU A 45 15.60 1.66 -3.62
CA GLU A 45 14.78 1.98 -4.78
C GLU A 45 13.84 0.81 -5.09
N PRO A 46 12.50 1.04 -5.13
CA PRO A 46 11.54 -0.06 -5.11
C PRO A 46 11.57 -0.94 -6.37
N VAL A 47 11.82 -0.41 -7.57
CA VAL A 47 11.83 -1.23 -8.80
C VAL A 47 12.95 -2.28 -8.73
N ALA A 48 14.16 -1.85 -8.34
CA ALA A 48 15.30 -2.75 -8.20
C ALA A 48 15.10 -3.75 -7.06
N ALA A 49 14.62 -3.28 -5.90
CA ALA A 49 14.35 -4.13 -4.74
C ALA A 49 13.29 -5.20 -5.04
N LEU A 50 12.22 -4.84 -5.73
CA LEU A 50 11.14 -5.76 -6.08
C LEU A 50 11.56 -6.81 -7.11
N ALA A 51 12.37 -6.43 -8.11
CA ALA A 51 12.91 -7.38 -9.07
C ALA A 51 13.82 -8.39 -8.38
N ALA A 52 14.70 -7.93 -7.47
CA ALA A 52 15.56 -8.80 -6.68
C ALA A 52 14.74 -9.73 -5.75
N ALA A 53 13.74 -9.20 -5.05
CA ALA A 53 12.86 -10.00 -4.19
C ALA A 53 12.10 -11.07 -4.97
N ALA A 54 11.60 -10.74 -6.16
CA ALA A 54 10.94 -11.70 -7.03
C ALA A 54 11.85 -12.87 -7.45
N ALA A 55 13.15 -12.60 -7.65
CA ALA A 55 14.13 -13.59 -8.08
C ALA A 55 14.52 -14.57 -6.96
N VAL A 56 14.44 -14.17 -5.68
CA VAL A 56 14.91 -14.99 -4.55
C VAL A 56 13.79 -15.65 -3.76
N THR A 57 12.51 -15.36 -4.09
CA THR A 57 11.31 -15.92 -3.46
C THR A 57 10.44 -16.65 -4.48
N THR A 58 9.53 -17.50 -4.02
CA THR A 58 8.73 -18.38 -4.89
C THR A 58 7.23 -18.12 -4.83
N ARG A 59 6.71 -17.68 -3.69
CA ARG A 59 5.27 -17.44 -3.44
C ARG A 59 4.98 -16.02 -3.04
N LEU A 60 5.95 -15.36 -2.39
CA LEU A 60 5.81 -14.02 -1.84
C LEU A 60 5.46 -13.03 -2.96
N LYS A 61 4.33 -12.35 -2.85
CA LYS A 61 4.01 -11.24 -3.74
C LYS A 61 4.94 -10.07 -3.46
N VAL A 62 5.28 -9.34 -4.49
CA VAL A 62 6.22 -8.21 -4.41
C VAL A 62 5.53 -6.95 -4.92
N GLY A 63 5.58 -5.87 -4.15
CA GLY A 63 4.88 -4.63 -4.52
C GLY A 63 5.49 -3.37 -3.94
N SER A 64 5.13 -2.23 -4.50
CA SER A 64 5.38 -0.94 -3.85
C SER A 64 4.11 -0.48 -3.12
N LEU A 65 4.29 0.08 -1.94
CA LEU A 65 3.20 0.65 -1.16
C LEU A 65 3.59 2.06 -0.71
N VAL A 66 3.53 3.06 -1.62
CA VAL A 66 3.12 2.95 -3.02
C VAL A 66 4.12 3.71 -3.90
N TYR A 67 4.21 3.40 -5.21
CA TYR A 67 4.96 4.22 -6.16
C TYR A 67 4.42 5.65 -6.20
N GLY A 68 5.31 6.65 -6.14
CA GLY A 68 4.99 8.05 -6.40
C GLY A 68 4.91 8.31 -7.90
N ILE A 69 3.72 8.70 -8.40
CA ILE A 69 3.56 8.88 -9.86
C ILE A 69 4.44 9.99 -10.42
N ASP A 70 4.76 10.99 -9.63
CA ASP A 70 5.58 12.12 -10.09
C ASP A 70 7.08 11.77 -10.25
N TYR A 71 7.52 10.63 -9.69
CA TYR A 71 8.93 10.24 -9.71
C TYR A 71 9.36 9.53 -11.01
N ARG A 72 8.40 9.03 -11.80
CA ARG A 72 8.66 8.30 -13.06
C ARG A 72 7.57 8.56 -14.08
N HIS A 73 7.95 8.70 -15.34
CA HIS A 73 6.96 8.81 -16.43
C HIS A 73 6.07 7.55 -16.48
N PRO A 74 4.73 7.65 -16.67
CA PRO A 74 3.81 6.51 -16.64
C PRO A 74 4.20 5.35 -17.55
N ILE A 75 4.71 5.61 -18.75
CA ILE A 75 5.18 4.56 -19.68
C ILE A 75 6.38 3.79 -19.09
N VAL A 76 7.34 4.51 -18.45
CA VAL A 76 8.50 3.86 -17.83
C VAL A 76 8.07 2.97 -16.67
N LEU A 77 7.18 3.49 -15.82
CA LEU A 77 6.64 2.75 -14.69
C LEU A 77 5.81 1.55 -15.13
N ALA A 78 4.96 1.71 -16.16
CA ALA A 78 4.18 0.61 -16.73
C ALA A 78 5.08 -0.53 -17.24
N LYS A 79 6.16 -0.18 -17.94
CA LYS A 79 7.13 -1.15 -18.45
C LYS A 79 7.87 -1.86 -17.32
N ALA A 80 8.32 -1.13 -16.31
CA ALA A 80 8.97 -1.71 -15.13
C ALA A 80 8.04 -2.70 -14.40
N ALA A 81 6.80 -2.29 -14.14
CA ALA A 81 5.80 -3.12 -13.46
C ALA A 81 5.46 -4.39 -14.25
N ALA A 82 5.28 -4.29 -15.57
CA ALA A 82 5.03 -5.47 -16.43
C ALA A 82 6.25 -6.42 -16.46
N THR A 83 7.47 -5.88 -16.41
CA THR A 83 8.69 -6.69 -16.34
C THR A 83 8.77 -7.44 -15.02
N ILE A 84 8.52 -6.77 -13.88
CA ILE A 84 8.47 -7.43 -12.56
C ILE A 84 7.35 -8.48 -12.52
N GLN A 85 6.17 -8.18 -13.09
CA GLN A 85 5.06 -9.14 -13.18
C GLN A 85 5.46 -10.41 -13.94
N LEU A 86 6.19 -10.26 -15.06
CA LEU A 86 6.69 -11.40 -15.83
C LEU A 86 7.74 -12.19 -15.06
N LEU A 87 8.77 -11.50 -14.54
CA LEU A 87 9.89 -12.13 -13.81
C LEU A 87 9.44 -12.82 -12.52
N SER A 88 8.43 -12.28 -11.85
CA SER A 88 7.86 -12.87 -10.64
C SER A 88 6.89 -14.02 -10.91
N GLY A 89 6.55 -14.32 -12.15
CA GLY A 89 5.51 -15.31 -12.47
C GLY A 89 4.10 -14.87 -12.03
N GLY A 90 3.78 -13.57 -12.14
CA GLY A 90 2.46 -13.04 -11.82
C GLY A 90 2.27 -12.58 -10.37
N ARG A 91 3.35 -12.43 -9.60
CA ARG A 91 3.30 -12.07 -8.16
C ARG A 91 3.46 -10.58 -7.88
N HIS A 92 3.44 -9.70 -8.90
CA HIS A 92 3.57 -8.27 -8.67
C HIS A 92 2.24 -7.64 -8.25
N GLU A 93 2.23 -6.90 -7.13
CA GLU A 93 1.14 -6.02 -6.71
C GLU A 93 1.53 -4.56 -6.95
N PHE A 94 0.87 -3.93 -7.91
CA PHE A 94 1.22 -2.59 -8.36
C PHE A 94 0.53 -1.53 -7.51
N GLY A 95 1.21 -1.05 -6.47
CA GLY A 95 0.71 0.06 -5.66
C GLY A 95 1.16 1.41 -6.21
N ILE A 96 0.22 2.36 -6.36
CA ILE A 96 0.49 3.70 -6.91
C ILE A 96 -0.27 4.78 -6.13
N GLY A 97 0.33 5.96 -6.01
CA GLY A 97 -0.24 7.10 -5.32
C GLY A 97 0.17 8.43 -5.92
N ALA A 98 -0.47 9.50 -5.47
CA ALA A 98 -0.26 10.86 -5.96
C ALA A 98 0.98 11.56 -5.37
N GLY A 99 1.79 10.88 -4.55
CA GLY A 99 2.84 11.52 -3.77
C GLY A 99 2.28 12.35 -2.61
N TRP A 100 3.01 12.42 -1.51
CA TRP A 100 2.54 13.16 -0.33
C TRP A 100 3.65 13.86 0.46
N MET A 101 4.88 13.32 0.43
CA MET A 101 5.99 13.79 1.25
C MET A 101 6.71 14.95 0.56
N GLU A 102 6.53 16.17 1.08
CA GLU A 102 7.11 17.37 0.50
C GLU A 102 8.66 17.35 0.47
N SER A 103 9.29 16.72 1.48
CA SER A 103 10.74 16.60 1.53
C SER A 103 11.33 15.88 0.32
N ASP A 104 10.67 14.82 -0.18
CA ASP A 104 11.14 14.08 -1.36
C ASP A 104 11.24 14.99 -2.59
N TYR A 105 10.21 15.81 -2.81
CA TYR A 105 10.19 16.74 -3.93
C TYR A 105 11.25 17.82 -3.78
N ARG A 106 11.37 18.41 -2.60
CA ARG A 106 12.36 19.46 -2.32
C ARG A 106 13.78 18.93 -2.49
N GLU A 107 14.09 17.76 -1.95
CA GLU A 107 15.44 17.17 -1.99
C GLU A 107 15.84 16.75 -3.40
N ALA A 108 14.87 16.31 -4.21
CA ALA A 108 15.08 15.97 -5.61
C ALA A 108 15.03 17.19 -6.57
N GLY A 109 14.77 18.40 -6.08
CA GLY A 109 14.58 19.58 -6.94
C GLY A 109 13.32 19.55 -7.78
N MET A 110 12.31 18.77 -7.37
CA MET A 110 11.04 18.63 -8.07
C MET A 110 10.00 19.61 -7.51
N THR A 111 9.05 20.02 -8.34
CA THR A 111 7.96 20.89 -7.91
C THR A 111 6.94 20.11 -7.09
N TYR A 112 6.69 20.53 -5.85
CA TYR A 112 5.61 20.01 -5.02
C TYR A 112 4.31 20.76 -5.32
N ASP A 113 3.59 20.31 -6.34
CA ASP A 113 2.31 20.91 -6.72
C ASP A 113 1.21 20.65 -5.68
N ARG A 114 0.14 21.45 -5.73
CA ARG A 114 -1.05 21.23 -4.92
C ARG A 114 -1.61 19.82 -5.15
N ALA A 115 -2.15 19.20 -4.09
CA ALA A 115 -2.62 17.82 -4.10
C ALA A 115 -3.62 17.51 -5.25
N GLY A 116 -4.51 18.47 -5.59
CA GLY A 116 -5.46 18.28 -6.69
C GLY A 116 -4.78 18.02 -8.03
N LEU A 117 -3.68 18.74 -8.34
CA LEU A 117 -2.93 18.58 -9.57
C LEU A 117 -2.21 17.22 -9.61
N ARG A 118 -1.61 16.82 -8.49
CA ARG A 118 -0.96 15.51 -8.39
C ARG A 118 -1.96 14.36 -8.54
N ILE A 119 -3.19 14.52 -8.04
CA ILE A 119 -4.27 13.52 -8.18
C ILE A 119 -4.78 13.46 -9.63
N GLU A 120 -4.86 14.59 -10.33
CA GLU A 120 -5.20 14.61 -11.77
C GLU A 120 -4.12 13.84 -12.57
N ARG A 121 -2.82 14.08 -12.30
CA ARG A 121 -1.72 13.31 -12.90
C ARG A 121 -1.82 11.81 -12.60
N LEU A 122 -2.12 11.43 -11.37
CA LEU A 122 -2.31 10.04 -11.00
C LEU A 122 -3.41 9.37 -11.86
N GLU A 123 -4.53 10.03 -12.04
CA GLU A 123 -5.65 9.44 -12.80
C GLU A 123 -5.33 9.27 -14.29
N GLU A 124 -4.69 10.27 -14.92
CA GLU A 124 -4.20 10.13 -16.30
C GLU A 124 -3.14 9.03 -16.44
N ALA A 125 -2.21 8.98 -15.49
CA ALA A 125 -1.15 7.97 -15.47
C ALA A 125 -1.70 6.54 -15.36
N ILE A 126 -2.71 6.30 -14.53
CA ILE A 126 -3.33 4.98 -14.40
C ILE A 126 -3.93 4.52 -15.73
N ARG A 127 -4.55 5.42 -16.50
CA ARG A 127 -5.08 5.12 -17.84
C ARG A 127 -3.96 4.73 -18.79
N ILE A 128 -2.90 5.53 -18.88
CA ILE A 128 -1.72 5.26 -19.71
C ILE A 128 -1.09 3.90 -19.34
N ILE A 129 -0.92 3.63 -18.05
CA ILE A 129 -0.34 2.38 -17.54
C ILE A 129 -1.19 1.18 -17.96
N ARG A 130 -2.50 1.25 -17.77
CA ARG A 130 -3.41 0.17 -18.18
C ARG A 130 -3.41 -0.09 -19.68
N ASP A 131 -3.40 0.97 -20.49
CA ASP A 131 -3.35 0.86 -21.94
C ASP A 131 -2.03 0.23 -22.38
N THR A 132 -0.91 0.64 -21.77
CA THR A 132 0.42 0.06 -22.03
C THR A 132 0.48 -1.45 -21.71
N TRP A 133 -0.22 -1.90 -20.69
CA TRP A 133 -0.28 -3.33 -20.36
C TRP A 133 -1.17 -4.15 -21.31
N ARG A 134 -2.13 -3.52 -22.00
CA ARG A 134 -3.16 -4.21 -22.79
C ARG A 134 -2.97 -4.12 -24.29
N GLN A 135 -2.29 -3.08 -24.75
CA GLN A 135 -2.18 -2.73 -26.16
C GLN A 135 -0.73 -2.83 -26.64
N ASP A 136 -0.54 -3.05 -27.95
CA ASP A 136 0.78 -3.04 -28.59
C ASP A 136 1.33 -1.62 -28.73
N LYS A 137 0.43 -0.66 -28.94
CA LYS A 137 0.75 0.77 -29.02
C LYS A 137 -0.16 1.55 -28.09
N THR A 138 0.42 2.46 -27.35
CA THR A 138 -0.30 3.35 -26.44
C THR A 138 -0.26 4.76 -26.98
N SER A 139 -1.43 5.38 -27.15
CA SER A 139 -1.58 6.81 -27.42
C SER A 139 -2.52 7.41 -26.40
N PHE A 140 -2.15 8.55 -25.83
CA PHE A 140 -2.93 9.27 -24.84
C PHE A 140 -2.71 10.77 -24.99
N GLU A 141 -3.78 11.54 -24.98
CA GLU A 141 -3.73 13.00 -24.97
C GLU A 141 -4.58 13.49 -23.78
N GLY A 142 -3.89 13.98 -22.76
CA GLY A 142 -4.47 14.52 -21.54
C GLY A 142 -3.97 15.92 -21.24
N ARG A 143 -4.32 16.41 -20.08
CA ARG A 143 -3.87 17.71 -19.58
C ARG A 143 -2.42 17.69 -19.13
N HIS A 144 -1.97 16.56 -18.58
CA HIS A 144 -0.67 16.40 -17.92
C HIS A 144 0.28 15.53 -18.73
N TYR A 145 -0.23 14.57 -19.46
CA TYR A 145 0.58 13.65 -20.25
C TYR A 145 0.12 13.63 -21.71
N ARG A 146 1.12 13.50 -22.59
CA ARG A 146 0.90 13.24 -24.03
C ARG A 146 1.80 12.08 -24.43
N VAL A 147 1.20 11.03 -24.94
CA VAL A 147 1.87 9.83 -25.42
C VAL A 147 1.38 9.56 -26.83
N LYS A 148 2.30 9.29 -27.76
CA LYS A 148 1.96 9.03 -29.16
C LYS A 148 2.63 7.73 -29.61
N ASP A 149 1.81 6.75 -29.99
CA ASP A 149 2.22 5.47 -30.59
C ASP A 149 3.35 4.74 -29.85
N ALA A 150 3.38 4.86 -28.50
CA ALA A 150 4.43 4.27 -27.70
C ALA A 150 4.34 2.73 -27.75
N GLN A 151 5.40 2.09 -28.25
CA GLN A 151 5.55 0.63 -28.29
C GLN A 151 6.27 0.16 -27.02
N ALA A 152 5.56 0.22 -25.90
CA ALA A 152 6.12 -0.06 -24.57
C ALA A 152 5.64 -1.39 -23.96
N ALA A 153 4.94 -2.20 -24.73
CA ALA A 153 4.50 -3.53 -24.29
C ALA A 153 5.69 -4.42 -23.94
N VAL A 154 5.57 -5.17 -22.85
CA VAL A 154 6.53 -6.21 -22.46
C VAL A 154 6.04 -7.53 -23.04
N LEU A 155 6.92 -8.28 -23.71
CA LEU A 155 6.61 -9.55 -24.37
C LEU A 155 7.44 -10.69 -23.80
N PRO A 156 6.87 -11.89 -23.61
CA PRO A 156 5.45 -12.22 -23.76
C PRO A 156 4.62 -11.39 -22.79
N ARG A 157 3.39 -11.00 -23.20
CA ARG A 157 2.56 -10.10 -22.40
C ARG A 157 2.06 -10.81 -21.13
N PRO A 158 2.43 -10.33 -19.92
CA PRO A 158 1.89 -10.90 -18.69
C PRO A 158 0.43 -10.51 -18.47
N VAL A 159 -0.28 -11.28 -17.66
CA VAL A 159 -1.54 -10.79 -17.07
C VAL A 159 -1.24 -9.53 -16.27
N PRO A 160 -1.98 -8.41 -16.47
CA PRO A 160 -1.70 -7.18 -15.75
C PRO A 160 -1.71 -7.36 -14.22
N PRO A 161 -0.79 -6.73 -13.49
CA PRO A 161 -0.81 -6.76 -12.04
C PRO A 161 -2.07 -6.07 -11.50
N ARG A 162 -2.50 -6.46 -10.31
CA ARG A 162 -3.59 -5.78 -9.59
C ARG A 162 -3.11 -4.39 -9.16
N ILE A 163 -3.99 -3.40 -9.28
CA ILE A 163 -3.68 -2.01 -8.94
C ILE A 163 -4.12 -1.73 -7.50
N LEU A 164 -3.15 -1.39 -6.64
CA LEU A 164 -3.40 -0.85 -5.31
C LEU A 164 -3.29 0.67 -5.36
N ILE A 165 -4.30 1.39 -4.86
CA ILE A 165 -4.24 2.84 -4.70
C ILE A 165 -4.42 3.19 -3.23
N GLY A 166 -3.41 3.88 -2.67
CA GLY A 166 -3.44 4.37 -1.30
C GLY A 166 -3.80 5.85 -1.21
N GLY A 167 -4.58 6.21 -0.20
CA GLY A 167 -4.92 7.60 0.05
C GLY A 167 -5.79 7.83 1.28
N GLY A 168 -5.94 9.12 1.67
CA GLY A 168 -6.73 9.51 2.83
C GLY A 168 -7.74 10.63 2.56
N GLY A 169 -7.60 11.37 1.46
CA GLY A 169 -8.52 12.45 1.11
C GLY A 169 -9.61 12.01 0.11
N PRO A 170 -10.76 12.71 0.05
CA PRO A 170 -11.89 12.28 -0.77
C PRO A 170 -11.56 12.21 -2.27
N LYS A 171 -10.74 13.11 -2.80
CA LYS A 171 -10.39 13.13 -4.23
C LYS A 171 -9.57 11.91 -4.65
N VAL A 172 -8.50 11.56 -3.91
CA VAL A 172 -7.67 10.39 -4.22
C VAL A 172 -8.44 9.09 -3.98
N LEU A 173 -9.29 9.04 -2.95
CA LEU A 173 -10.14 7.89 -2.67
C LEU A 173 -11.23 7.69 -3.75
N ALA A 174 -11.73 8.79 -4.34
CA ALA A 174 -12.61 8.69 -5.52
C ALA A 174 -11.87 8.10 -6.74
N VAL A 175 -10.59 8.46 -6.97
CA VAL A 175 -9.76 7.81 -8.01
C VAL A 175 -9.58 6.32 -7.68
N ALA A 176 -9.34 5.98 -6.39
CA ALA A 176 -9.23 4.58 -5.99
C ALA A 176 -10.53 3.81 -6.27
N GLY A 177 -11.70 4.35 -5.95
CA GLY A 177 -12.99 3.73 -6.27
C GLY A 177 -13.16 3.46 -7.78
N ARG A 178 -12.77 4.41 -8.64
CA ARG A 178 -12.87 4.25 -10.10
C ARG A 178 -11.87 3.26 -10.68
N HIS A 179 -10.70 3.12 -10.07
CA HIS A 179 -9.57 2.46 -10.74
C HIS A 179 -8.89 1.34 -9.96
N ALA A 180 -8.97 1.27 -8.63
CA ALA A 180 -8.22 0.28 -7.87
C ALA A 180 -8.89 -1.11 -7.85
N ASP A 181 -8.07 -2.14 -7.69
CA ASP A 181 -8.49 -3.49 -7.29
C ASP A 181 -8.31 -3.67 -5.79
N ILE A 182 -7.33 -2.94 -5.20
CA ILE A 182 -7.02 -2.92 -3.77
C ILE A 182 -6.98 -1.46 -3.33
N VAL A 183 -7.65 -1.13 -2.23
CA VAL A 183 -7.71 0.23 -1.71
C VAL A 183 -7.01 0.31 -0.35
N GLY A 184 -5.94 1.10 -0.29
CA GLY A 184 -5.24 1.44 0.95
C GLY A 184 -5.88 2.66 1.62
N VAL A 185 -6.52 2.46 2.78
CA VAL A 185 -7.13 3.56 3.53
C VAL A 185 -6.12 4.14 4.51
N ASN A 186 -5.71 5.38 4.27
CA ASN A 186 -4.70 6.09 5.06
C ASN A 186 -5.27 7.37 5.71
N PRO A 187 -4.56 7.95 6.69
CA PRO A 187 -4.84 9.31 7.14
C PRO A 187 -4.68 10.32 6.00
N LYS A 188 -5.45 11.40 6.06
CA LYS A 188 -5.25 12.54 5.17
C LYS A 188 -4.03 13.34 5.62
N VAL A 189 -2.98 13.31 4.84
CA VAL A 189 -1.77 14.11 5.06
C VAL A 189 -1.88 15.40 4.25
N ALA A 190 -2.18 16.51 4.93
CA ALA A 190 -2.44 17.80 4.27
C ALA A 190 -1.16 18.63 4.05
N GLU A 191 -0.17 18.48 4.94
CA GLU A 191 1.02 19.34 5.02
C GLU A 191 2.31 18.68 4.47
N GLY A 192 2.18 17.59 3.71
CA GLY A 192 3.35 16.87 3.21
C GLY A 192 4.19 16.16 4.27
N ARG A 193 3.66 16.04 5.49
CA ARG A 193 4.27 15.35 6.65
C ARG A 193 3.20 14.76 7.56
N VAL A 194 3.54 13.69 8.26
CA VAL A 194 2.64 13.11 9.26
C VAL A 194 2.64 14.00 10.51
N THR A 195 1.47 14.47 10.91
CA THR A 195 1.25 15.33 12.08
C THR A 195 0.24 14.68 13.03
N ALA A 196 0.11 15.21 14.25
CA ALA A 196 -0.95 14.80 15.18
C ALA A 196 -2.35 14.96 14.55
N ALA A 197 -2.58 16.01 13.76
CA ALA A 197 -3.83 16.21 13.02
C ALA A 197 -4.09 15.10 11.99
N ALA A 198 -3.05 14.60 11.32
CA ALA A 198 -3.18 13.42 10.44
C ALA A 198 -3.54 12.16 11.24
N MET A 199 -3.01 11.98 12.44
CA MET A 199 -3.36 10.85 13.30
C MET A 199 -4.82 10.90 13.78
N GLN A 200 -5.36 12.10 14.04
CA GLN A 200 -6.79 12.29 14.35
C GLN A 200 -7.72 11.89 13.18
N ASP A 201 -7.23 11.89 11.95
CA ASP A 201 -7.97 11.43 10.77
C ASP A 201 -7.93 9.88 10.59
N ALA A 202 -7.23 9.16 11.47
CA ALA A 202 -7.13 7.70 11.49
C ALA A 202 -8.07 7.03 12.51
N THR A 203 -9.19 7.66 12.86
CA THR A 203 -10.21 7.06 13.73
C THR A 203 -11.09 6.06 13.00
N ALA A 204 -11.86 5.26 13.74
CA ALA A 204 -12.82 4.31 13.18
C ALA A 204 -13.90 5.01 12.34
N GLU A 205 -14.45 6.12 12.83
CA GLU A 205 -15.47 6.91 12.13
C GLU A 205 -14.94 7.48 10.82
N ARG A 206 -13.72 8.03 10.85
CA ARG A 206 -13.06 8.55 9.64
C ARG A 206 -12.76 7.45 8.64
N THR A 207 -12.42 6.27 9.12
CA THR A 207 -12.20 5.09 8.25
C THR A 207 -13.48 4.65 7.56
N LEU A 208 -14.60 4.59 8.29
CA LEU A 208 -15.92 4.28 7.71
C LEU A 208 -16.34 5.31 6.65
N GLU A 209 -16.13 6.59 6.92
CA GLU A 209 -16.43 7.64 5.96
C GLU A 209 -15.60 7.50 4.67
N LYS A 210 -14.31 7.19 4.79
CA LYS A 210 -13.41 6.95 3.64
C LYS A 210 -13.84 5.73 2.83
N VAL A 211 -14.22 4.64 3.50
CA VAL A 211 -14.77 3.44 2.84
C VAL A 211 -16.02 3.79 2.05
N ARG A 212 -16.91 4.62 2.61
CA ARG A 212 -18.11 5.08 1.92
C ARG A 212 -17.76 5.88 0.66
N TRP A 213 -16.85 6.86 0.72
CA TRP A 213 -16.42 7.64 -0.46
C TRP A 213 -15.92 6.77 -1.61
N VAL A 214 -15.14 5.74 -1.28
CA VAL A 214 -14.62 4.81 -2.29
C VAL A 214 -15.74 3.98 -2.90
N ARG A 215 -16.64 3.43 -2.09
CA ARG A 215 -17.78 2.63 -2.56
C ARG A 215 -18.72 3.43 -3.46
N GLU A 216 -19.02 4.66 -3.07
CA GLU A 216 -19.85 5.57 -3.88
C GLU A 216 -19.17 5.87 -5.23
N ALA A 217 -17.87 6.15 -5.23
CA ALA A 217 -17.13 6.41 -6.47
C ALA A 217 -17.02 5.15 -7.37
N ALA A 218 -16.88 3.97 -6.79
CA ALA A 218 -16.89 2.70 -7.55
C ALA A 218 -18.26 2.46 -8.21
N ALA A 219 -19.34 2.59 -7.43
CA ALA A 219 -20.71 2.44 -7.94
C ALA A 219 -21.02 3.46 -9.05
N ALA A 220 -20.65 4.73 -8.86
CA ALA A 220 -20.82 5.78 -9.87
C ALA A 220 -20.03 5.50 -11.16
N ALA A 221 -18.95 4.75 -11.08
CA ALA A 221 -18.16 4.29 -12.23
C ALA A 221 -18.64 2.95 -12.82
N GLY A 222 -19.78 2.42 -12.38
CA GLY A 222 -20.33 1.14 -12.85
C GLY A 222 -19.54 -0.09 -12.38
N ARG A 223 -18.74 0.03 -11.31
CA ARG A 223 -17.97 -1.07 -10.72
C ARG A 223 -18.70 -1.63 -9.51
N ASP A 224 -18.55 -2.93 -9.28
CA ASP A 224 -19.02 -3.54 -8.03
C ASP A 224 -18.16 -3.10 -6.84
N PRO A 225 -18.71 -2.36 -5.86
CA PRO A 225 -17.96 -1.95 -4.68
C PRO A 225 -17.52 -3.13 -3.78
N ASN A 226 -18.15 -4.31 -3.92
CA ASN A 226 -17.82 -5.49 -3.15
C ASN A 226 -16.65 -6.28 -3.74
N ALA A 227 -16.26 -5.99 -4.99
CA ALA A 227 -15.06 -6.56 -5.60
C ALA A 227 -13.76 -5.90 -5.11
N LEU A 228 -13.86 -4.76 -4.41
CA LEU A 228 -12.70 -4.06 -3.86
C LEU A 228 -12.13 -4.79 -2.65
N GLU A 229 -10.83 -5.03 -2.66
CA GLU A 229 -10.09 -5.50 -1.50
C GLU A 229 -9.56 -4.31 -0.68
N TRP A 230 -9.68 -4.37 0.63
CA TRP A 230 -9.31 -3.27 1.51
C TRP A 230 -8.01 -3.56 2.24
N ASN A 231 -7.06 -2.64 2.12
CA ASN A 231 -5.74 -2.70 2.71
C ASN A 231 -5.57 -1.66 3.82
N ALA A 232 -4.86 -2.03 4.87
CA ALA A 232 -4.34 -1.12 5.87
C ALA A 232 -2.83 -1.31 6.04
N LEU A 233 -2.08 -0.21 6.01
CA LEU A 233 -0.69 -0.17 6.44
C LEU A 233 -0.64 0.08 7.94
N VAL A 234 -0.17 -0.89 8.70
CA VAL A 234 -0.02 -0.83 10.16
C VAL A 234 1.39 -0.37 10.50
N PHE A 235 1.51 0.80 11.11
CA PHE A 235 2.81 1.38 11.49
C PHE A 235 3.42 0.74 12.73
N VAL A 236 2.57 0.28 13.65
CA VAL A 236 3.01 -0.42 14.85
C VAL A 236 2.20 -1.69 15.04
N ALA A 237 2.86 -2.83 14.95
CA ALA A 237 2.31 -4.14 15.27
C ALA A 237 3.14 -4.76 16.40
N ALA A 238 2.54 -4.89 17.59
CA ALA A 238 3.23 -5.41 18.78
C ALA A 238 2.35 -6.37 19.56
N VAL A 239 2.76 -7.64 19.58
CA VAL A 239 2.15 -8.65 20.45
C VAL A 239 2.81 -8.56 21.81
N SER A 240 2.02 -8.30 22.87
CA SER A 240 2.50 -8.13 24.23
C SER A 240 1.41 -8.47 25.25
N ASP A 241 1.77 -9.12 26.33
CA ASP A 241 0.87 -9.35 27.48
C ASP A 241 0.65 -8.08 28.32
N ASP A 242 1.53 -7.08 28.20
CA ASP A 242 1.36 -5.74 28.77
C ASP A 242 1.46 -4.68 27.65
N PRO A 243 0.37 -4.39 26.93
CA PRO A 243 0.36 -3.38 25.87
C PRO A 243 0.23 -1.94 26.38
N LYS A 244 -0.04 -1.73 27.66
CA LYS A 244 -0.36 -0.42 28.23
C LYS A 244 0.74 0.63 28.04
N PRO A 245 2.03 0.37 28.34
CA PRO A 245 3.07 1.37 28.16
C PRO A 245 3.21 1.84 26.71
N LEU A 246 3.09 0.91 25.75
CA LEU A 246 3.16 1.23 24.33
C LEU A 246 1.94 2.05 23.88
N ARG A 247 0.74 1.69 24.34
CA ARG A 247 -0.50 2.44 24.03
C ARG A 247 -0.45 3.86 24.61
N GLU A 248 0.08 4.05 25.82
CA GLU A 248 0.29 5.37 26.44
C GLU A 248 1.26 6.23 25.63
N MET A 249 2.36 5.64 25.18
CA MET A 249 3.33 6.32 24.30
C MET A 249 2.69 6.75 22.97
N LEU A 250 1.94 5.86 22.31
CA LEU A 250 1.26 6.15 21.07
C LEU A 250 0.18 7.23 21.24
N ALA A 251 -0.56 7.18 22.34
CA ALA A 251 -1.58 8.17 22.68
C ALA A 251 -0.95 9.57 22.84
N LYS A 252 0.14 9.65 23.62
CA LYS A 252 0.88 10.90 23.83
C LYS A 252 1.43 11.47 22.52
N ASN A 253 2.08 10.65 21.71
CA ASN A 253 2.72 11.09 20.46
C ASN A 253 1.69 11.47 19.36
N GLY A 254 0.57 10.77 19.32
CA GLY A 254 -0.51 11.00 18.34
C GLY A 254 -1.56 12.04 18.78
N GLY A 255 -1.49 12.54 20.04
CA GLY A 255 -2.55 13.38 20.61
C GLY A 255 -3.89 12.65 20.68
N MET A 256 -3.88 11.35 20.94
CA MET A 256 -5.04 10.46 20.95
C MET A 256 -5.36 9.99 22.38
N THR A 257 -6.61 9.58 22.61
CA THR A 257 -6.97 8.83 23.82
C THR A 257 -6.51 7.36 23.69
N LEU A 258 -6.44 6.63 24.80
CA LEU A 258 -6.13 5.19 24.78
C LEU A 258 -7.16 4.39 23.95
N GLU A 259 -8.44 4.79 24.04
CA GLU A 259 -9.51 4.20 23.25
C GLU A 259 -9.32 4.45 21.74
N GLN A 260 -8.97 5.69 21.36
CA GLN A 260 -8.66 6.01 19.98
C GLN A 260 -7.45 5.23 19.45
N VAL A 261 -6.41 5.04 20.27
CA VAL A 261 -5.24 4.20 19.91
C VAL A 261 -5.67 2.75 19.66
N ALA A 262 -6.50 2.18 20.53
CA ALA A 262 -6.99 0.82 20.38
C ALA A 262 -7.85 0.62 19.13
N ALA A 263 -8.67 1.63 18.78
CA ALA A 263 -9.52 1.62 17.59
C ALA A 263 -8.80 1.98 16.28
N CYS A 264 -7.62 2.64 16.37
CA CYS A 264 -6.89 3.17 15.21
C CYS A 264 -6.41 2.05 14.27
N PRO A 265 -6.79 2.04 12.97
CA PRO A 265 -6.37 1.02 12.02
C PRO A 265 -4.85 0.93 11.79
N LEU A 266 -4.10 1.99 12.12
CA LEU A 266 -2.65 2.06 11.96
C LEU A 266 -1.88 1.33 13.08
N TYR A 267 -2.56 0.88 14.13
CA TYR A 267 -1.95 0.23 15.28
C TYR A 267 -2.59 -1.13 15.56
N LEU A 268 -1.76 -2.12 15.87
CA LEU A 268 -2.14 -3.43 16.38
C LEU A 268 -1.29 -3.71 17.63
N THR A 269 -1.87 -3.45 18.80
CA THR A 269 -1.17 -3.60 20.08
C THR A 269 -2.04 -4.38 21.07
N GLY A 270 -1.49 -5.39 21.71
CA GLY A 270 -2.22 -6.22 22.66
C GLY A 270 -1.70 -7.64 22.71
N THR A 271 -2.40 -8.50 23.43
CA THR A 271 -2.19 -9.94 23.35
C THR A 271 -2.52 -10.45 21.95
N ALA A 272 -2.02 -11.61 21.59
CA ALA A 272 -2.31 -12.22 20.30
C ALA A 272 -3.82 -12.43 20.08
N SER A 273 -4.58 -12.74 21.14
CA SER A 273 -6.06 -12.88 21.07
C SER A 273 -6.74 -11.55 20.79
N GLU A 274 -6.39 -10.49 21.53
CA GLU A 274 -6.95 -9.16 21.36
C GLU A 274 -6.68 -8.62 19.93
N ILE A 275 -5.47 -8.86 19.39
CA ILE A 275 -5.13 -8.43 18.03
C ILE A 275 -5.98 -9.18 17.00
N ARG A 276 -6.16 -10.51 17.13
CA ARG A 276 -7.01 -11.30 16.22
C ARG A 276 -8.45 -10.82 16.24
N GLU A 277 -9.04 -10.65 17.42
CA GLU A 277 -10.39 -10.11 17.58
C GLU A 277 -10.53 -8.69 16.98
N THR A 278 -9.52 -7.85 17.18
CA THR A 278 -9.50 -6.51 16.60
C THR A 278 -9.51 -6.57 15.06
N LEU A 279 -8.73 -7.46 14.46
CA LEU A 279 -8.69 -7.64 13.01
C LEU A 279 -10.03 -8.16 12.47
N GLU A 280 -10.67 -9.12 13.13
CA GLU A 280 -11.98 -9.62 12.76
C GLU A 280 -13.05 -8.51 12.83
N LYS A 281 -13.10 -7.73 13.92
CA LYS A 281 -13.97 -6.57 14.07
C LYS A 281 -13.75 -5.51 12.99
N ARG A 282 -12.48 -5.23 12.63
CA ARG A 282 -12.14 -4.28 11.56
C ARG A 282 -12.56 -4.79 10.19
N ARG A 283 -12.45 -6.09 9.93
CA ARG A 283 -12.96 -6.69 8.69
C ARG A 283 -14.47 -6.59 8.59
N GLU A 284 -15.19 -6.86 9.68
CA GLU A 284 -16.64 -6.69 9.71
C GLU A 284 -17.07 -5.23 9.50
N ALA A 285 -16.42 -4.30 10.20
CA ALA A 285 -16.79 -2.88 10.16
C ALA A 285 -16.38 -2.17 8.87
N PHE A 286 -15.17 -2.44 8.36
CA PHE A 286 -14.55 -1.68 7.27
C PHE A 286 -14.29 -2.50 6.01
N GLY A 287 -14.35 -3.83 6.08
CA GLY A 287 -13.95 -4.75 5.03
C GLY A 287 -12.42 -4.99 4.98
N ILE A 288 -11.63 -4.38 5.88
CA ILE A 288 -10.16 -4.47 5.86
C ILE A 288 -9.73 -5.90 6.18
N SER A 289 -9.14 -6.56 5.19
CA SER A 289 -8.65 -7.95 5.28
C SER A 289 -7.19 -8.09 4.84
N TYR A 290 -6.65 -7.11 4.12
CA TYR A 290 -5.25 -7.10 3.71
C TYR A 290 -4.44 -6.20 4.63
N ILE A 291 -3.70 -6.81 5.54
CA ILE A 291 -2.93 -6.12 6.58
C ILE A 291 -1.45 -6.13 6.18
N VAL A 292 -0.87 -4.96 5.99
CA VAL A 292 0.57 -4.80 5.77
C VAL A 292 1.18 -4.13 6.99
N ILE A 293 2.14 -4.79 7.63
CA ILE A 293 2.83 -4.24 8.81
C ILE A 293 4.19 -3.67 8.43
N GLN A 294 4.60 -2.59 9.07
CA GLN A 294 5.98 -2.09 8.92
C GLN A 294 6.96 -3.05 9.61
N GLY A 295 7.92 -3.54 8.84
CA GLY A 295 8.92 -4.51 9.29
C GLY A 295 10.14 -3.83 9.89
N HIS A 296 10.13 -3.57 11.21
CA HIS A 296 11.26 -2.94 11.89
C HIS A 296 12.32 -3.96 12.34
N ASP A 297 11.91 -5.09 12.88
CA ASP A 297 12.80 -6.15 13.33
C ASP A 297 12.25 -7.56 13.07
N GLU A 298 13.14 -8.53 12.92
CA GLU A 298 12.76 -9.91 12.57
C GLU A 298 12.03 -10.64 13.70
N LYS A 299 12.36 -10.36 14.95
CA LYS A 299 11.73 -11.03 16.09
C LYS A 299 10.26 -10.67 16.18
N SER A 300 9.93 -9.40 16.03
CA SER A 300 8.54 -8.93 16.00
C SER A 300 7.77 -9.50 14.81
N LEU A 301 8.40 -9.56 13.61
CA LEU A 301 7.79 -10.16 12.43
C LEU A 301 7.50 -11.66 12.61
N ALA A 302 8.46 -12.43 13.11
CA ALA A 302 8.29 -13.85 13.37
C ALA A 302 7.19 -14.10 14.41
N SER A 303 7.21 -13.35 15.52
CA SER A 303 6.18 -13.43 16.59
C SER A 303 4.79 -13.11 16.08
N PHE A 304 4.63 -12.03 15.32
CA PHE A 304 3.34 -11.66 14.73
C PHE A 304 2.85 -12.71 13.72
N ALA A 305 3.73 -13.25 12.90
CA ALA A 305 3.40 -14.31 11.95
C ALA A 305 2.86 -15.55 12.67
N GLU A 306 3.60 -16.05 13.66
CA GLU A 306 3.24 -17.26 14.41
C GLU A 306 1.94 -17.11 15.19
N GLN A 307 1.78 -16.00 15.91
CA GLN A 307 0.71 -15.80 16.88
C GLN A 307 -0.56 -15.19 16.29
N VAL A 308 -0.46 -14.47 15.19
CA VAL A 308 -1.58 -13.73 14.58
C VAL A 308 -1.81 -14.13 13.14
N ALA A 309 -0.83 -13.89 12.23
CA ALA A 309 -1.08 -13.98 10.81
C ALA A 309 -1.44 -15.40 10.36
N THR A 310 -0.70 -16.43 10.78
CA THR A 310 -0.98 -17.84 10.41
C THR A 310 -2.31 -18.37 10.97
N LYS A 311 -2.86 -17.73 12.00
CA LYS A 311 -4.13 -18.14 12.61
C LYS A 311 -5.35 -17.56 11.89
N LEU A 312 -5.17 -16.47 11.15
CA LEU A 312 -6.24 -15.77 10.43
C LEU A 312 -6.12 -15.88 8.89
N ALA A 313 -4.92 -16.10 8.36
CA ALA A 313 -4.70 -16.16 6.91
C ALA A 313 -5.65 -17.15 6.22
N GLY A 314 -6.28 -16.71 5.13
CA GLY A 314 -7.20 -17.51 4.32
C GLY A 314 -8.62 -17.67 4.90
N ARG A 315 -8.89 -17.16 6.12
CA ARG A 315 -10.22 -17.20 6.76
C ARG A 315 -11.14 -16.09 6.28
#